data_ea5ca263e83f496ec0130fff4e9e8b30
#
_entry.id   ea5ca263e83f496ec0130fff4e9e8b30
#
_cell.length_a   1.000
_cell.length_b   1.000
_cell.length_c   1.000
_cell.angle_alpha   90.00
_cell.angle_beta   90.00
_cell.angle_gamma   90.00
#
_symmetry.space_group_name_H-M   'P 1'
#
loop_
_entity.id
_entity.type
_entity.pdbx_description
1 polymer ?
#
loop_
_entity_poly.entity_id
_entity_poly.type
_entity_poly.pdbx_seq_one_letter_code
_entity_poly.pdbx_strand_id
1 'polypeptide(L)'
;TWPIRLLNSYVAYGILLVLEPILLCTWGYTPGKWIFGLAVRNPLGQKLTWGKAVDRTWGVFARGEGYGIPFYRLWRKYKCYCQCKDGEPEAWEEDTSYTIRDTRVWRCWGFVAARVALIGLSVFLALQSMLPIHRGLLTPEQYAANVNDMCRILDIQAYERMDAEGNWVDAPNSHVINLFGGSTPSHQLTVDEDGHVTGVCIEVEQLGGELVSGSTTQRSLAALAFAAAQRSYNGISWWSSGVLQAIESQP
;
A
#
# COMPACT_ATOMS: atom_id res chain seq x y z
N THR A 1 7.57 5.85 6.97
CA THR A 1 8.80 6.67 6.88
C THR A 1 9.60 6.27 5.64
N TRP A 2 10.38 7.24 5.07
CA TRP A 2 11.17 7.02 3.84
C TRP A 2 12.13 5.81 3.89
N PRO A 3 12.83 5.51 4.99
CA PRO A 3 13.70 4.33 5.07
C PRO A 3 12.96 3.00 4.89
N ILE A 4 11.76 2.88 5.42
CA ILE A 4 10.95 1.65 5.29
C ILE A 4 10.53 1.41 3.83
N ARG A 5 10.21 2.47 3.08
CA ARG A 5 9.88 2.35 1.66
C ARG A 5 11.07 1.90 0.83
N LEU A 6 12.27 2.37 1.15
CA LEU A 6 13.51 1.90 0.51
C LEU A 6 13.75 0.44 0.83
N LEU A 7 13.68 0.06 2.11
CA LEU A 7 13.86 -1.33 2.53
C LEU A 7 12.89 -2.26 1.79
N ASN A 8 11.62 -1.92 1.73
CA ASN A 8 10.60 -2.70 1.00
C ASN A 8 10.93 -2.85 -0.49
N SER A 9 11.49 -1.80 -1.12
CA SER A 9 11.92 -1.88 -2.51
C SER A 9 13.07 -2.86 -2.71
N TYR A 10 14.07 -2.85 -1.83
CA TYR A 10 15.18 -3.79 -1.91
C TYR A 10 14.78 -5.23 -1.58
N VAL A 11 13.84 -5.43 -0.65
CA VAL A 11 13.24 -6.75 -0.40
C VAL A 11 12.54 -7.27 -1.66
N ALA A 12 11.77 -6.41 -2.35
CA ALA A 12 11.13 -6.78 -3.61
C ALA A 12 12.15 -7.15 -4.71
N TYR A 13 13.27 -6.42 -4.82
CA TYR A 13 14.37 -6.80 -5.71
C TYR A 13 15.00 -8.14 -5.31
N GLY A 14 15.21 -8.40 -4.02
CA GLY A 14 15.70 -9.68 -3.52
C GLY A 14 14.81 -10.86 -3.95
N ILE A 15 13.50 -10.70 -3.78
CA ILE A 15 12.52 -11.69 -4.24
C ILE A 15 12.59 -11.89 -5.76
N LEU A 16 12.69 -10.81 -6.52
CA LEU A 16 12.80 -10.87 -7.98
C LEU A 16 14.07 -11.60 -8.43
N LEU A 17 15.22 -11.34 -7.78
CA LEU A 17 16.50 -11.99 -8.08
C LEU A 17 16.48 -13.51 -7.87
N VAL A 18 15.57 -14.00 -7.04
CA VAL A 18 15.36 -15.45 -6.83
C VAL A 18 14.30 -16.00 -7.78
N LEU A 19 13.16 -15.31 -7.92
CA LEU A 19 12.04 -15.80 -8.73
C LEU A 19 12.35 -15.79 -10.24
N GLU A 20 13.03 -14.76 -10.74
CA GLU A 20 13.31 -14.67 -12.18
C GLU A 20 14.16 -15.83 -12.68
N PRO A 21 15.30 -16.23 -12.06
CA PRO A 21 16.06 -17.39 -12.49
C PRO A 21 15.23 -18.68 -12.46
N ILE A 22 14.41 -18.90 -11.42
CA ILE A 22 13.50 -20.07 -11.33
C ILE A 22 12.58 -20.11 -12.54
N LEU A 23 11.94 -19.00 -12.88
CA LEU A 23 11.01 -18.91 -14.00
C LEU A 23 11.74 -19.08 -15.36
N LEU A 24 12.95 -18.57 -15.50
CA LEU A 24 13.74 -18.73 -16.71
C LEU A 24 14.21 -20.18 -16.91
N CYS A 25 14.56 -20.89 -15.85
CA CYS A 25 14.94 -22.31 -15.92
C CYS A 25 13.74 -23.21 -16.20
N THR A 26 12.58 -22.92 -15.56
CA THR A 26 11.39 -23.79 -15.64
C THR A 26 10.60 -23.54 -16.92
N TRP A 27 10.22 -22.28 -17.15
CA TRP A 27 9.36 -21.89 -18.29
C TRP A 27 10.13 -21.25 -19.45
N GLY A 28 11.29 -20.64 -19.15
CA GLY A 28 12.08 -19.86 -20.11
C GLY A 28 11.54 -18.46 -20.37
N TYR A 29 10.61 -18.00 -19.54
CA TYR A 29 10.07 -16.64 -19.55
C TYR A 29 9.49 -16.27 -18.17
N THR A 30 9.40 -14.99 -17.89
CA THR A 30 8.62 -14.44 -16.79
C THR A 30 7.22 -14.06 -17.29
N PRO A 31 6.21 -13.88 -16.42
CA PRO A 31 4.87 -13.45 -16.83
C PRO A 31 4.88 -12.21 -17.74
N GLY A 32 5.70 -11.20 -17.42
CA GLY A 32 5.85 -10.01 -18.24
C GLY A 32 6.43 -10.34 -19.64
N LYS A 33 7.48 -11.15 -19.71
CA LYS A 33 8.06 -11.58 -20.98
C LYS A 33 7.07 -12.40 -21.80
N TRP A 34 6.28 -13.25 -21.15
CA TRP A 34 5.23 -14.04 -21.81
C TRP A 34 4.16 -13.16 -22.49
N ILE A 35 3.71 -12.09 -21.80
CA ILE A 35 2.75 -11.14 -22.37
C ILE A 35 3.30 -10.52 -23.65
N PHE A 36 4.58 -10.16 -23.70
CA PHE A 36 5.24 -9.65 -24.91
C PHE A 36 5.64 -10.73 -25.93
N GLY A 37 5.35 -12.01 -25.66
CA GLY A 37 5.76 -13.09 -26.54
C GLY A 37 7.26 -13.33 -26.56
N LEU A 38 7.98 -12.90 -25.51
CA LEU A 38 9.42 -13.08 -25.40
C LEU A 38 9.74 -14.38 -24.68
N ALA A 39 10.68 -15.15 -25.21
CA ALA A 39 11.25 -16.30 -24.53
C ALA A 39 12.78 -16.15 -24.49
N VAL A 40 13.37 -16.46 -23.36
CA VAL A 40 14.82 -16.42 -23.17
C VAL A 40 15.36 -17.85 -23.33
N ARG A 41 16.38 -17.99 -24.15
CA ARG A 41 16.99 -19.28 -24.50
C ARG A 41 18.52 -19.14 -24.53
N ASN A 42 19.22 -20.27 -24.47
CA ASN A 42 20.64 -20.31 -24.80
C ASN A 42 20.81 -20.21 -26.32
N PRO A 43 22.03 -20.02 -26.86
CA PRO A 43 22.27 -19.98 -28.29
C PRO A 43 21.85 -21.26 -29.05
N LEU A 44 21.73 -22.38 -28.35
CA LEU A 44 21.24 -23.66 -28.88
C LEU A 44 19.69 -23.78 -28.86
N GLY A 45 18.97 -22.74 -28.46
CA GLY A 45 17.51 -22.73 -28.37
C GLY A 45 16.92 -23.45 -27.15
N GLN A 46 17.74 -23.93 -26.24
CA GLN A 46 17.31 -24.65 -25.03
C GLN A 46 17.03 -23.67 -23.89
N LYS A 47 16.38 -24.15 -22.81
CA LYS A 47 16.18 -23.39 -21.58
C LYS A 47 17.51 -23.12 -20.89
N LEU A 48 17.60 -22.03 -20.15
CA LEU A 48 18.80 -21.68 -19.41
C LEU A 48 19.05 -22.68 -18.27
N THR A 49 20.31 -22.95 -18.00
CA THR A 49 20.74 -23.59 -16.76
C THR A 49 20.64 -22.59 -15.60
N TRP A 50 20.57 -23.08 -14.36
CA TRP A 50 20.45 -22.23 -13.18
C TRP A 50 21.53 -21.15 -13.11
N GLY A 51 22.83 -21.51 -13.28
CA GLY A 51 23.93 -20.54 -13.25
C GLY A 51 23.74 -19.43 -14.26
N LYS A 52 23.49 -19.77 -15.55
CA LYS A 52 23.27 -18.77 -16.61
C LYS A 52 22.02 -17.91 -16.38
N ALA A 53 20.98 -18.48 -15.78
CA ALA A 53 19.79 -17.71 -15.43
C ALA A 53 20.06 -16.69 -14.31
N VAL A 54 20.83 -17.09 -13.29
CA VAL A 54 21.26 -16.19 -12.19
C VAL A 54 22.16 -15.09 -12.73
N ASP A 55 23.19 -15.44 -13.53
CA ASP A 55 24.13 -14.47 -14.10
C ASP A 55 23.41 -13.43 -14.97
N ARG A 56 22.48 -13.90 -15.80
CA ARG A 56 21.64 -13.01 -16.60
C ARG A 56 20.78 -12.09 -15.75
N THR A 57 20.08 -12.64 -14.76
CA THR A 57 19.20 -11.85 -13.87
C THR A 57 20.01 -10.83 -13.09
N TRP A 58 21.17 -11.22 -12.59
CA TRP A 58 22.10 -10.30 -11.93
C TRP A 58 22.61 -9.22 -12.88
N GLY A 59 22.97 -9.57 -14.10
CA GLY A 59 23.38 -8.62 -15.15
C GLY A 59 22.30 -7.59 -15.45
N VAL A 60 21.04 -8.02 -15.59
CA VAL A 60 19.88 -7.12 -15.78
C VAL A 60 19.70 -6.21 -14.58
N PHE A 61 19.78 -6.73 -13.35
CA PHE A 61 19.64 -5.92 -12.14
C PHE A 61 20.77 -4.88 -12.01
N ALA A 62 22.01 -5.31 -12.18
CA ALA A 62 23.16 -4.44 -12.00
C ALA A 62 23.34 -3.44 -13.15
N ARG A 63 23.32 -3.93 -14.39
CA ARG A 63 23.64 -3.14 -15.59
C ARG A 63 22.40 -2.56 -16.27
N GLY A 64 21.24 -3.21 -16.19
CA GLY A 64 19.98 -2.72 -16.75
C GLY A 64 19.22 -1.79 -15.80
N GLU A 65 18.99 -2.24 -14.56
CA GLU A 65 18.24 -1.48 -13.57
C GLU A 65 19.14 -0.59 -12.67
N GLY A 66 20.46 -0.63 -12.81
CA GLY A 66 21.39 0.21 -12.06
C GLY A 66 21.25 0.05 -10.55
N TYR A 67 21.15 -1.19 -10.06
CA TYR A 67 20.92 -1.53 -8.63
C TYR A 67 19.68 -0.87 -8.02
N GLY A 68 18.73 -0.43 -8.83
CA GLY A 68 17.51 0.26 -8.35
C GLY A 68 17.74 1.72 -7.90
N ILE A 69 18.94 2.28 -8.05
CA ILE A 69 19.25 3.69 -7.68
C ILE A 69 18.54 4.63 -8.66
N PRO A 70 17.65 5.55 -8.21
CA PRO A 70 16.68 6.23 -9.06
C PRO A 70 17.29 6.94 -10.30
N PHE A 71 18.26 7.83 -10.11
CA PHE A 71 18.86 8.58 -11.22
C PHE A 71 19.80 7.71 -12.08
N TYR A 72 20.58 6.84 -11.43
CA TYR A 72 21.45 5.90 -12.11
C TYR A 72 20.66 4.90 -12.96
N ARG A 73 19.50 4.45 -12.46
CA ARG A 73 18.55 3.60 -13.18
C ARG A 73 18.05 4.24 -14.48
N LEU A 74 17.68 5.53 -14.45
CA LEU A 74 17.23 6.24 -15.66
C LEU A 74 18.34 6.33 -16.70
N TRP A 75 19.55 6.69 -16.26
CA TRP A 75 20.70 6.75 -17.16
C TRP A 75 21.05 5.39 -17.76
N ARG A 76 21.02 4.32 -16.94
CA ARG A 76 21.25 2.95 -17.43
C ARG A 76 20.21 2.52 -18.46
N LYS A 77 18.92 2.75 -18.18
CA LYS A 77 17.83 2.44 -19.11
C LYS A 77 17.97 3.20 -20.44
N TYR A 78 18.37 4.45 -20.39
CA TYR A 78 18.65 5.22 -21.62
C TYR A 78 19.81 4.64 -22.39
N LYS A 79 20.89 4.26 -21.71
CA LYS A 79 22.05 3.61 -22.36
C LYS A 79 21.67 2.28 -23.01
N CYS A 80 20.93 1.41 -22.31
CA CYS A 80 20.43 0.16 -22.89
C CYS A 80 19.52 0.41 -24.10
N TYR A 81 18.65 1.43 -24.03
CA TYR A 81 17.83 1.80 -25.18
C TYR A 81 18.70 2.19 -26.41
N CYS A 82 19.76 2.97 -26.22
CA CYS A 82 20.67 3.34 -27.31
C CYS A 82 21.39 2.10 -27.88
N GLN A 83 21.90 1.22 -27.01
CA GLN A 83 22.55 -0.02 -27.45
C GLN A 83 21.60 -0.91 -28.26
N CYS A 84 20.39 -1.14 -27.76
CA CYS A 84 19.36 -1.87 -28.51
C CYS A 84 19.01 -1.22 -29.85
N LYS A 85 18.93 0.13 -29.90
CA LYS A 85 18.68 0.86 -31.16
C LYS A 85 19.78 0.68 -32.17
N ASP A 86 21.03 0.63 -31.71
CA ASP A 86 22.22 0.45 -32.55
C ASP A 86 22.46 -1.02 -32.91
N GLY A 87 21.63 -1.94 -32.41
CA GLY A 87 21.71 -3.38 -32.66
C GLY A 87 22.84 -4.07 -31.91
N GLU A 88 23.41 -3.41 -30.90
CA GLU A 88 24.45 -4.00 -30.07
C GLU A 88 23.86 -4.93 -29.03
N PRO A 89 24.46 -6.11 -28.77
CA PRO A 89 24.00 -7.00 -27.71
C PRO A 89 24.27 -6.39 -26.34
N GLU A 90 23.33 -6.58 -25.42
CA GLU A 90 23.51 -6.18 -24.06
C GLU A 90 24.50 -7.11 -23.32
N ALA A 91 25.24 -6.56 -22.36
CA ALA A 91 26.30 -7.28 -21.67
C ALA A 91 25.85 -8.54 -20.89
N TRP A 92 24.56 -8.76 -20.69
CA TRP A 92 23.98 -9.99 -20.11
C TRP A 92 23.44 -10.96 -21.16
N GLU A 93 23.65 -10.67 -22.45
CA GLU A 93 23.17 -11.46 -23.58
C GLU A 93 24.31 -12.26 -24.27
N GLU A 94 25.57 -12.16 -23.79
CA GLU A 94 26.71 -12.87 -24.36
C GLU A 94 26.46 -14.38 -24.53
N ASP A 95 25.81 -15.01 -23.54
CA ASP A 95 25.49 -16.44 -23.53
C ASP A 95 23.98 -16.72 -23.62
N THR A 96 23.18 -15.72 -23.89
CA THR A 96 21.73 -15.85 -23.91
C THR A 96 21.13 -15.07 -25.08
N SER A 97 20.15 -15.63 -25.73
CA SER A 97 19.37 -14.93 -26.74
C SER A 97 17.91 -14.86 -26.32
N TYR A 98 17.23 -13.83 -26.75
CA TYR A 98 15.77 -13.80 -26.67
C TYR A 98 15.18 -14.09 -28.05
N THR A 99 14.11 -14.85 -28.04
CA THR A 99 13.31 -15.10 -29.24
C THR A 99 11.97 -14.42 -29.12
N ILE A 100 11.58 -13.68 -30.14
CA ILE A 100 10.25 -13.07 -30.22
C ILE A 100 9.34 -14.10 -30.86
N ARG A 101 8.41 -14.67 -30.09
CA ARG A 101 7.45 -15.69 -30.61
C ARG A 101 6.30 -15.06 -31.38
N ASP A 102 5.97 -13.83 -31.05
CA ASP A 102 4.81 -13.15 -31.60
C ASP A 102 5.01 -11.65 -31.57
N THR A 103 4.92 -11.02 -32.74
CA THR A 103 5.10 -9.57 -32.94
C THR A 103 3.79 -8.79 -32.98
N ARG A 104 2.65 -9.42 -32.62
CA ARG A 104 1.35 -8.78 -32.72
C ARG A 104 1.23 -7.59 -31.77
N VAL A 105 0.81 -6.45 -32.30
CA VAL A 105 0.67 -5.18 -31.55
C VAL A 105 -0.31 -5.29 -30.37
N TRP A 106 -1.33 -6.18 -30.45
CA TRP A 106 -2.28 -6.36 -29.37
C TRP A 106 -1.63 -6.77 -28.03
N ARG A 107 -0.42 -7.38 -28.07
CA ARG A 107 0.33 -7.74 -26.85
C ARG A 107 0.77 -6.53 -26.06
N CYS A 108 1.10 -5.43 -26.73
CA CYS A 108 1.40 -4.16 -26.06
C CYS A 108 0.16 -3.64 -25.32
N TRP A 109 -1.01 -3.72 -25.95
CA TRP A 109 -2.27 -3.36 -25.29
C TRP A 109 -2.61 -4.30 -24.14
N GLY A 110 -2.36 -5.61 -24.29
CA GLY A 110 -2.50 -6.59 -23.22
C GLY A 110 -1.62 -6.27 -22.01
N PHE A 111 -0.38 -5.83 -22.22
CA PHE A 111 0.50 -5.38 -21.16
C PHE A 111 -0.01 -4.11 -20.47
N VAL A 112 -0.44 -3.12 -21.25
CA VAL A 112 -1.03 -1.88 -20.71
C VAL A 112 -2.26 -2.21 -19.87
N ALA A 113 -3.17 -3.05 -20.38
CA ALA A 113 -4.36 -3.47 -19.66
C ALA A 113 -4.02 -4.20 -18.36
N ALA A 114 -3.08 -5.14 -18.38
CA ALA A 114 -2.60 -5.84 -17.18
C ALA A 114 -1.99 -4.87 -16.16
N ARG A 115 -1.23 -3.88 -16.62
CA ARG A 115 -0.63 -2.86 -15.75
C ARG A 115 -1.68 -1.97 -15.10
N VAL A 116 -2.66 -1.51 -15.87
CA VAL A 116 -3.79 -0.72 -15.36
C VAL A 116 -4.60 -1.53 -14.34
N ALA A 117 -4.88 -2.81 -14.65
CA ALA A 117 -5.59 -3.71 -13.72
C ALA A 117 -4.83 -3.91 -12.40
N LEU A 118 -3.51 -4.08 -12.45
CA LEU A 118 -2.67 -4.21 -11.24
C LEU A 118 -2.66 -2.92 -10.41
N ILE A 119 -2.58 -1.76 -11.07
CA ILE A 119 -2.67 -0.46 -10.38
C ILE A 119 -4.06 -0.32 -9.75
N GLY A 120 -5.13 -0.58 -10.50
CA GLY A 120 -6.51 -0.55 -10.00
C GLY A 120 -6.71 -1.48 -8.80
N LEU A 121 -6.21 -2.70 -8.87
CA LEU A 121 -6.24 -3.64 -7.76
C LEU A 121 -5.46 -3.13 -6.54
N SER A 122 -4.27 -2.57 -6.75
CA SER A 122 -3.47 -2.01 -5.66
C SER A 122 -4.18 -0.83 -4.97
N VAL A 123 -4.80 0.05 -5.76
CA VAL A 123 -5.61 1.17 -5.23
C VAL A 123 -6.82 0.63 -4.49
N PHE A 124 -7.54 -0.34 -5.06
CA PHE A 124 -8.69 -0.97 -4.41
C PHE A 124 -8.32 -1.61 -3.07
N LEU A 125 -7.23 -2.39 -3.01
CA LEU A 125 -6.75 -2.99 -1.77
C LEU A 125 -6.33 -1.93 -0.74
N ALA A 126 -5.67 -0.85 -1.19
CA ALA A 126 -5.31 0.26 -0.32
C ALA A 126 -6.54 0.96 0.27
N LEU A 127 -7.59 1.19 -0.54
CA LEU A 127 -8.85 1.75 -0.06
C LEU A 127 -9.56 0.80 0.91
N GLN A 128 -9.54 -0.51 0.64
CA GLN A 128 -10.13 -1.49 1.57
C GLN A 128 -9.36 -1.57 2.90
N SER A 129 -8.05 -1.39 2.89
CA SER A 129 -7.23 -1.38 4.11
C SER A 129 -7.44 -0.12 4.99
N MET A 130 -8.07 0.90 4.45
CA MET A 130 -8.48 2.10 5.20
C MET A 130 -9.85 1.97 5.88
N LEU A 131 -10.60 0.90 5.61
CA LEU A 131 -11.87 0.66 6.28
C LEU A 131 -11.66 0.11 7.69
N PRO A 132 -12.56 0.43 8.64
CA PRO A 132 -12.50 -0.12 9.99
C PRO A 132 -12.53 -1.66 9.99
N ILE A 133 -11.88 -2.27 10.98
CA ILE A 133 -11.80 -3.73 11.13
C ILE A 133 -13.19 -4.32 11.37
N HIS A 134 -13.96 -3.73 12.29
CA HIS A 134 -15.32 -4.16 12.59
C HIS A 134 -16.33 -3.35 11.78
N ARG A 135 -17.27 -4.05 11.16
CA ARG A 135 -18.25 -3.43 10.27
C ARG A 135 -19.67 -3.91 10.57
N GLY A 136 -20.62 -3.03 10.42
CA GLY A 136 -22.05 -3.26 10.70
C GLY A 136 -22.47 -2.64 12.00
N LEU A 137 -23.30 -3.32 12.78
CA LEU A 137 -23.67 -2.92 14.13
C LEU A 137 -22.44 -3.15 15.05
N LEU A 138 -22.04 -2.14 15.79
CA LEU A 138 -20.83 -2.16 16.61
C LEU A 138 -21.21 -2.23 18.08
N THR A 139 -20.53 -3.10 18.83
CA THR A 139 -20.52 -2.98 20.29
C THR A 139 -19.54 -1.89 20.74
N PRO A 140 -19.60 -1.38 21.98
CA PRO A 140 -18.64 -0.41 22.50
C PRO A 140 -17.18 -0.85 22.34
N GLU A 141 -16.88 -2.11 22.60
CA GLU A 141 -15.53 -2.69 22.44
C GLU A 141 -15.09 -2.67 20.97
N GLN A 142 -16.00 -3.00 20.05
CA GLN A 142 -15.71 -2.98 18.62
C GLN A 142 -15.52 -1.55 18.09
N TYR A 143 -16.28 -0.59 18.63
CA TYR A 143 -16.08 0.82 18.33
C TYR A 143 -14.70 1.29 18.80
N ALA A 144 -14.33 1.00 20.04
CA ALA A 144 -13.01 1.35 20.57
C ALA A 144 -11.87 0.71 19.76
N ALA A 145 -12.04 -0.56 19.36
CA ALA A 145 -11.07 -1.24 18.50
C ALA A 145 -10.92 -0.54 17.14
N ASN A 146 -12.03 -0.09 16.53
CA ASN A 146 -12.01 0.68 15.28
C ASN A 146 -11.30 2.03 15.45
N VAL A 147 -11.57 2.78 16.54
CA VAL A 147 -10.87 4.04 16.83
C VAL A 147 -9.37 3.82 16.95
N ASN A 148 -8.96 2.81 17.72
CA ASN A 148 -7.54 2.47 17.91
C ASN A 148 -6.86 2.06 16.60
N ASP A 149 -7.55 1.33 15.72
CA ASP A 149 -7.03 0.96 14.40
C ASP A 149 -6.88 2.18 13.48
N MET A 150 -7.86 3.09 13.50
CA MET A 150 -7.79 4.34 12.74
C MET A 150 -6.66 5.24 13.23
N CYS A 151 -6.43 5.35 14.53
CA CYS A 151 -5.28 6.05 15.09
C CYS A 151 -3.96 5.49 14.55
N ARG A 152 -3.84 4.16 14.50
CA ARG A 152 -2.66 3.48 13.95
C ARG A 152 -2.49 3.73 12.45
N ILE A 153 -3.55 3.68 11.66
CA ILE A 153 -3.51 3.89 10.20
C ILE A 153 -3.14 5.33 9.86
N LEU A 154 -3.69 6.30 10.61
CA LEU A 154 -3.47 7.72 10.38
C LEU A 154 -2.20 8.26 11.04
N ASP A 155 -1.45 7.40 11.76
CA ASP A 155 -0.26 7.77 12.54
C ASP A 155 -0.56 8.88 13.56
N ILE A 156 -1.75 8.81 14.14
CA ILE A 156 -2.25 9.75 15.15
C ILE A 156 -2.15 9.04 16.51
N GLN A 157 -1.59 9.73 17.50
CA GLN A 157 -1.62 9.35 18.90
C GLN A 157 -1.15 7.90 19.19
N ALA A 158 0.15 7.73 19.35
CA ALA A 158 0.74 6.43 19.74
C ALA A 158 0.71 6.18 21.26
N TYR A 159 0.24 7.13 22.07
CA TYR A 159 0.45 7.13 23.54
C TYR A 159 -0.79 6.74 24.32
N GLU A 160 -1.97 6.93 23.76
CA GLU A 160 -3.25 6.63 24.37
C GLU A 160 -4.03 5.64 23.52
N ARG A 161 -4.89 4.87 24.17
CA ARG A 161 -5.84 3.95 23.53
C ARG A 161 -7.22 4.25 24.07
N MET A 162 -8.24 4.07 23.21
CA MET A 162 -9.63 4.13 23.66
C MET A 162 -10.02 2.80 24.30
N ASP A 163 -10.66 2.87 25.45
CA ASP A 163 -11.32 1.74 26.13
C ASP A 163 -12.77 1.55 25.64
N ALA A 164 -13.45 0.53 26.16
CA ALA A 164 -14.83 0.24 25.79
C ALA A 164 -15.84 1.29 26.27
N GLU A 165 -15.49 2.06 27.28
CA GLU A 165 -16.28 3.15 27.86
C GLU A 165 -16.11 4.46 27.06
N GLY A 166 -15.23 4.50 26.07
CA GLY A 166 -14.95 5.67 25.23
C GLY A 166 -13.93 6.64 25.84
N ASN A 167 -13.21 6.23 26.89
CA ASN A 167 -12.16 7.04 27.50
C ASN A 167 -10.80 6.73 26.91
N TRP A 168 -9.92 7.73 26.93
CA TRP A 168 -8.53 7.56 26.54
C TRP A 168 -7.70 7.14 27.75
N VAL A 169 -7.06 6.00 27.62
CA VAL A 169 -6.18 5.41 28.66
C VAL A 169 -4.78 5.23 28.09
N ASP A 170 -3.78 5.31 28.95
CA ASP A 170 -2.38 5.11 28.53
C ASP A 170 -2.18 3.77 27.83
N ALA A 171 -1.54 3.81 26.66
CA ALA A 171 -1.20 2.59 25.95
C ALA A 171 -0.14 1.78 26.74
N PRO A 172 -0.26 0.45 26.82
CA PRO A 172 0.76 -0.37 27.45
C PRO A 172 2.12 -0.13 26.76
N ASN A 173 3.13 0.29 27.52
CA ASN A 173 4.47 0.71 27.08
C ASN A 173 4.61 2.19 26.63
N SER A 174 3.64 3.05 26.85
CA SER A 174 3.84 4.49 26.71
C SER A 174 4.50 5.04 27.97
N HIS A 175 5.66 5.66 27.82
CA HIS A 175 6.35 6.39 28.90
C HIS A 175 6.34 7.89 28.62
N VAL A 176 5.28 8.41 28.02
CA VAL A 176 5.18 9.83 27.70
C VAL A 176 4.50 10.59 28.81
N ILE A 177 5.23 11.48 29.43
CA ILE A 177 4.67 12.46 30.39
C ILE A 177 4.03 13.56 29.57
N ASN A 178 2.71 13.69 29.67
CA ASN A 178 1.97 14.78 29.03
C ASN A 178 2.30 16.12 29.75
N LEU A 179 3.29 16.83 29.23
CA LEU A 179 3.79 18.09 29.84
C LEU A 179 2.83 19.28 29.66
N PHE A 180 1.79 19.15 28.81
CA PHE A 180 0.92 20.28 28.44
C PHE A 180 -0.52 20.14 28.96
N GLY A 181 -0.82 19.15 29.77
CA GLY A 181 -2.04 19.08 30.61
C GLY A 181 -3.38 19.10 29.88
N GLY A 182 -3.43 18.87 28.58
CA GLY A 182 -4.68 18.75 27.84
C GLY A 182 -5.14 17.28 27.86
N SER A 183 -6.31 17.00 28.43
CA SER A 183 -6.95 15.68 28.30
C SER A 183 -7.58 15.54 26.92
N THR A 184 -7.34 14.42 26.27
CA THR A 184 -8.07 14.06 25.05
C THR A 184 -9.54 13.87 25.37
N PRO A 185 -10.48 14.51 24.65
CA PRO A 185 -11.91 14.40 24.98
C PRO A 185 -12.40 12.96 24.81
N SER A 186 -13.13 12.46 25.79
CA SER A 186 -13.76 11.14 25.73
C SER A 186 -14.92 11.10 24.74
N HIS A 187 -15.19 9.92 24.21
CA HIS A 187 -16.32 9.66 23.34
C HIS A 187 -17.48 9.08 24.16
N GLN A 188 -18.55 9.84 24.36
CA GLN A 188 -19.76 9.38 25.03
C GLN A 188 -20.55 8.53 24.02
N LEU A 189 -20.74 7.24 24.35
CA LEU A 189 -21.40 6.29 23.47
C LEU A 189 -22.86 6.16 23.84
N THR A 190 -23.78 6.31 22.89
CA THR A 190 -25.18 5.97 23.03
C THR A 190 -25.39 4.55 22.55
N VAL A 191 -25.94 3.69 23.40
CA VAL A 191 -26.10 2.25 23.13
C VAL A 191 -27.59 1.92 23.13
N ASP A 192 -28.02 1.05 22.20
CA ASP A 192 -29.40 0.54 22.14
C ASP A 192 -29.66 -0.60 23.17
N GLU A 193 -30.89 -1.13 23.17
CA GLU A 193 -31.27 -2.22 24.04
C GLU A 193 -30.50 -3.53 23.76
N ASP A 194 -30.01 -3.70 22.56
CA ASP A 194 -29.22 -4.87 22.10
C ASP A 194 -27.72 -4.71 22.37
N GLY A 195 -27.28 -3.59 22.93
CA GLY A 195 -25.87 -3.32 23.25
C GLY A 195 -25.06 -2.77 22.06
N HIS A 196 -25.70 -2.25 21.02
CA HIS A 196 -25.01 -1.67 19.89
C HIS A 196 -24.91 -0.15 19.99
N VAL A 197 -23.79 0.40 19.55
CA VAL A 197 -23.55 1.84 19.50
C VAL A 197 -24.41 2.45 18.39
N THR A 198 -25.30 3.35 18.76
CA THR A 198 -26.21 4.09 17.87
C THR A 198 -25.80 5.55 17.68
N GLY A 199 -24.98 6.08 18.58
CA GLY A 199 -24.48 7.45 18.50
C GLY A 199 -23.19 7.65 19.25
N VAL A 200 -22.45 8.68 18.88
CA VAL A 200 -21.21 9.10 19.53
C VAL A 200 -21.27 10.60 19.74
N CYS A 201 -21.14 11.05 20.99
CA CYS A 201 -21.04 12.46 21.36
C CYS A 201 -19.62 12.76 21.87
N ILE A 202 -19.05 13.88 21.45
CA ILE A 202 -17.73 14.33 21.87
C ILE A 202 -17.87 15.74 22.44
N GLU A 203 -17.69 15.88 23.74
CA GLU A 203 -17.68 17.18 24.40
C GLU A 203 -16.24 17.71 24.43
N VAL A 204 -16.06 18.93 23.94
CA VAL A 204 -14.78 19.61 23.94
C VAL A 204 -14.90 20.89 24.76
N GLU A 205 -14.22 20.95 25.89
CA GLU A 205 -14.10 22.19 26.63
C GLU A 205 -13.26 23.21 25.87
N GLN A 206 -13.84 24.35 25.56
CA GLN A 206 -13.17 25.42 24.88
C GLN A 206 -12.48 26.34 25.89
N LEU A 207 -11.19 26.15 26.13
CA LEU A 207 -10.39 27.08 26.91
C LEU A 207 -9.89 28.24 26.01
N GLY A 208 -10.43 29.43 26.25
CA GLY A 208 -9.86 30.69 25.73
C GLY A 208 -10.19 31.08 24.29
N GLY A 209 -11.25 30.54 23.68
CA GLY A 209 -11.77 31.08 22.41
C GLY A 209 -11.03 30.63 21.13
N GLU A 210 -9.97 29.86 21.21
CA GLU A 210 -9.35 29.21 20.06
C GLU A 210 -9.90 27.82 19.85
N LEU A 211 -10.28 27.50 18.60
CA LEU A 211 -10.66 26.15 18.19
C LEU A 211 -9.47 25.22 18.38
N VAL A 212 -9.56 24.35 19.36
CA VAL A 212 -8.51 23.37 19.62
C VAL A 212 -8.45 22.41 18.44
N SER A 213 -7.33 22.37 17.75
CA SER A 213 -7.05 21.47 16.62
C SER A 213 -7.38 19.99 16.91
N GLY A 214 -7.32 19.60 18.19
CA GLY A 214 -7.70 18.26 18.68
C GLY A 214 -9.17 17.89 18.45
N SER A 215 -10.10 18.84 18.47
CA SER A 215 -11.53 18.54 18.31
C SER A 215 -11.87 18.00 16.91
N THR A 216 -11.27 18.57 15.87
CA THR A 216 -11.46 18.12 14.48
C THR A 216 -10.92 16.70 14.28
N THR A 217 -9.79 16.39 14.89
CA THR A 217 -9.19 15.04 14.83
C THR A 217 -10.08 14.00 15.50
N GLN A 218 -10.64 14.31 16.68
CA GLN A 218 -11.52 13.39 17.40
C GLN A 218 -12.83 13.16 16.67
N ARG A 219 -13.42 14.21 16.08
CA ARG A 219 -14.60 14.08 15.22
C ARG A 219 -14.33 13.21 14.00
N SER A 220 -13.18 13.38 13.36
CA SER A 220 -12.77 12.56 12.22
C SER A 220 -12.59 11.09 12.62
N LEU A 221 -11.95 10.81 13.76
CA LEU A 221 -11.76 9.46 14.27
C LEU A 221 -13.09 8.78 14.59
N ALA A 222 -14.00 9.48 15.28
CA ALA A 222 -15.33 8.96 15.59
C ALA A 222 -16.13 8.65 14.31
N ALA A 223 -16.11 9.57 13.36
CA ALA A 223 -16.78 9.38 12.08
C ALA A 223 -16.21 8.19 11.30
N LEU A 224 -14.88 8.01 11.32
CA LEU A 224 -14.20 6.89 10.68
C LEU A 224 -14.54 5.57 11.35
N ALA A 225 -14.49 5.54 12.67
CA ALA A 225 -14.73 4.34 13.45
C ALA A 225 -16.20 3.89 13.39
N PHE A 226 -17.15 4.83 13.29
CA PHE A 226 -18.58 4.57 13.36
C PHE A 226 -19.28 4.66 11.99
N ALA A 227 -19.20 5.82 11.31
CA ALA A 227 -19.89 5.99 10.01
C ALA A 227 -19.30 5.13 8.91
N ALA A 228 -17.97 5.02 8.83
CA ALA A 228 -17.32 4.15 7.86
C ALA A 228 -17.48 2.65 8.18
N ALA A 229 -17.88 2.30 9.40
CA ALA A 229 -18.22 0.92 9.76
C ALA A 229 -19.56 0.46 9.16
N GLN A 230 -20.45 1.38 8.75
CA GLN A 230 -21.70 1.03 8.11
C GLN A 230 -21.44 0.20 6.84
N ARG A 231 -22.24 -0.86 6.64
CA ARG A 231 -22.05 -1.78 5.49
C ARG A 231 -22.29 -1.11 4.14
N SER A 232 -23.04 -0.01 4.11
CA SER A 232 -23.26 0.81 2.92
C SER A 232 -22.01 1.54 2.44
N TYR A 233 -21.04 1.76 3.34
CA TYR A 233 -19.77 2.37 2.97
C TYR A 233 -18.81 1.33 2.36
N ASN A 234 -18.32 1.64 1.16
CA ASN A 234 -17.20 0.94 0.52
C ASN A 234 -16.01 1.89 0.49
N GLY A 235 -14.79 1.39 0.36
CA GLY A 235 -13.58 2.21 0.35
C GLY A 235 -13.56 3.28 -0.76
N ILE A 236 -14.45 3.22 -1.73
CA ILE A 236 -14.59 4.17 -2.83
C ILE A 236 -15.46 5.36 -2.41
N SER A 237 -16.54 5.15 -1.64
CA SER A 237 -17.40 6.22 -1.14
C SER A 237 -16.70 7.14 -0.14
N TRP A 238 -15.62 6.69 0.45
CA TRP A 238 -14.74 7.48 1.28
C TRP A 238 -14.04 8.63 0.53
N TRP A 239 -13.71 8.44 -0.71
CA TRP A 239 -13.08 9.48 -1.55
C TRP A 239 -14.08 10.54 -2.02
N SER A 240 -15.34 10.21 -2.07
CA SER A 240 -16.36 11.20 -2.36
C SER A 240 -16.63 12.02 -1.10
N SER A 241 -16.52 13.33 -1.19
CA SER A 241 -16.74 14.35 -0.13
C SER A 241 -18.01 14.19 0.73
N GLY A 242 -18.83 13.18 0.43
CA GLY A 242 -20.09 12.92 1.12
C GLY A 242 -19.94 12.50 2.58
N VAL A 243 -18.83 11.87 2.99
CA VAL A 243 -18.64 11.47 4.41
C VAL A 243 -18.32 12.70 5.25
N LEU A 244 -17.41 13.56 4.76
CA LEU A 244 -17.09 14.83 5.43
C LEU A 244 -18.30 15.76 5.47
N GLN A 245 -19.08 15.88 4.38
CA GLN A 245 -20.32 16.63 4.36
C GLN A 245 -21.40 16.06 5.29
N ALA A 246 -21.52 14.73 5.39
CA ALA A 246 -22.46 14.10 6.33
C ALA A 246 -22.07 14.36 7.80
N ILE A 247 -20.77 14.48 8.08
CA ILE A 247 -20.25 14.83 9.42
C ILE A 247 -20.46 16.32 9.71
N GLU A 248 -20.25 17.20 8.72
CA GLU A 248 -20.43 18.64 8.88
C GLU A 248 -21.90 19.08 8.92
N SER A 249 -22.83 18.27 8.40
CA SER A 249 -24.26 18.58 8.36
C SER A 249 -25.05 18.05 9.57
N GLN A 250 -24.43 17.36 10.50
CA GLN A 250 -25.08 16.96 11.76
C GLN A 250 -24.91 18.08 12.80
N PRO A 251 -25.99 18.55 13.45
CA PRO A 251 -25.96 19.61 14.44
C PRO A 251 -25.20 19.22 15.70
#